data_7ee7d7035a87b8fd3625355c80fbc810
#
_entry.id   7ee7d7035a87b8fd3625355c80fbc810
#
_cell.length_a   1.000
_cell.length_b   1.000
_cell.length_c   1.000
_cell.angle_alpha   90.00
_cell.angle_beta   90.00
_cell.angle_gamma   90.00
#
_symmetry.space_group_name_H-M   'P 1'
#
loop_
_entity.id
_entity.type
_entity.pdbx_description
1 polymer ?
#
loop_
_entity_poly.entity_id
_entity_poly.type
_entity_poly.pdbx_seq_one_letter_code
_entity_poly.pdbx_strand_id
1 'polypeptide(L)'
;MIRLSAAAVFVLTGLALPARATEWMDCGDAEKTVSMRMLLGAMDVIAVNTIEIEAAGKTWSTGGANGAIRITTGQAFETADQIWVDVTDENVGQVVAKLRLFKASDDTEGLENSYAAAGTLSLPGLGVWAISCSGP
;
A
#
# COMPACT_ATOMS: atom_id res chain seq x y z
N MET A 1 -19.18 34.01 57.96
CA MET A 1 -18.00 34.04 57.12
C MET A 1 -18.00 32.76 56.27
N ILE A 2 -18.51 32.86 55.05
CA ILE A 2 -18.59 31.70 54.13
C ILE A 2 -17.46 31.87 53.11
N ARG A 3 -16.49 30.94 53.13
CA ARG A 3 -15.39 30.90 52.15
C ARG A 3 -15.83 30.04 50.93
N LEU A 4 -16.11 30.69 49.82
CA LEU A 4 -16.27 30.02 48.52
C LEU A 4 -14.90 29.63 47.98
N SER A 5 -14.64 28.34 47.89
CA SER A 5 -13.50 27.79 47.18
C SER A 5 -13.93 27.56 45.73
N ALA A 6 -13.36 28.34 44.82
CA ALA A 6 -13.54 28.16 43.37
C ALA A 6 -12.64 27.03 42.92
N ALA A 7 -13.22 25.90 42.54
CA ALA A 7 -12.49 24.80 41.87
C ALA A 7 -12.38 25.12 40.37
N ALA A 8 -11.17 25.41 39.92
CA ALA A 8 -10.88 25.57 38.51
C ALA A 8 -10.80 24.19 37.82
N VAL A 9 -11.79 23.87 37.00
CA VAL A 9 -11.78 22.68 36.14
C VAL A 9 -10.94 22.99 34.90
N PHE A 10 -9.75 22.42 34.83
CA PHE A 10 -8.89 22.46 33.63
C PHE A 10 -9.42 21.40 32.64
N VAL A 11 -10.11 21.83 31.60
CA VAL A 11 -10.49 20.98 30.48
C VAL A 11 -9.28 20.87 29.54
N LEU A 12 -8.54 19.76 29.64
CA LEU A 12 -7.55 19.39 28.60
C LEU A 12 -8.30 18.95 27.35
N THR A 13 -8.47 19.85 26.40
CA THR A 13 -8.85 19.50 25.03
C THR A 13 -7.63 18.86 24.35
N GLY A 14 -7.54 17.54 24.41
CA GLY A 14 -6.57 16.78 23.63
C GLY A 14 -6.83 16.99 22.14
N LEU A 15 -5.91 17.64 21.44
CA LEU A 15 -5.86 17.68 19.99
C LEU A 15 -5.57 16.25 19.50
N ALA A 16 -6.61 15.49 19.16
CA ALA A 16 -6.48 14.23 18.47
C ALA A 16 -5.99 14.53 17.06
N LEU A 17 -4.68 14.46 16.83
CA LEU A 17 -4.11 14.44 15.48
C LEU A 17 -4.63 13.18 14.79
N PRO A 18 -5.13 13.26 13.55
CA PRO A 18 -5.52 12.08 12.81
C PRO A 18 -4.29 11.19 12.65
N ALA A 19 -4.30 10.03 13.29
CA ALA A 19 -3.30 9.00 13.04
C ALA A 19 -3.53 8.52 11.61
N ARG A 20 -2.65 8.88 10.70
CA ARG A 20 -2.63 8.32 9.36
C ARG A 20 -2.16 6.87 9.48
N ALA A 21 -3.09 5.94 9.29
CA ALA A 21 -2.79 4.52 9.37
C ALA A 21 -2.06 4.05 8.10
N THR A 22 -1.18 3.07 8.25
CA THR A 22 -0.71 2.29 7.12
C THR A 22 -1.84 1.41 6.62
N GLU A 23 -2.04 1.32 5.31
CA GLU A 23 -3.12 0.53 4.71
C GLU A 23 -2.57 -0.46 3.69
N TRP A 24 -3.24 -1.61 3.60
CA TRP A 24 -2.91 -2.63 2.61
C TRP A 24 -3.57 -2.32 1.28
N MET A 25 -2.77 -2.39 0.20
CA MET A 25 -3.25 -2.47 -1.16
C MET A 25 -3.10 -3.91 -1.64
N ASP A 26 -4.21 -4.51 -2.02
CA ASP A 26 -4.27 -5.88 -2.53
C ASP A 26 -4.54 -5.85 -4.04
N CYS A 27 -3.61 -6.42 -4.81
CA CYS A 27 -3.67 -6.48 -6.27
C CYS A 27 -3.69 -7.93 -6.75
N GLY A 28 -4.43 -8.22 -7.81
CA GLY A 28 -4.46 -9.54 -8.40
C GLY A 28 -5.14 -9.57 -9.77
N ASP A 29 -4.91 -10.64 -10.51
CA ASP A 29 -5.61 -10.92 -11.75
C ASP A 29 -7.01 -11.54 -11.50
N ALA A 30 -7.86 -11.53 -12.50
CA ALA A 30 -9.21 -12.07 -12.40
C ALA A 30 -9.25 -13.58 -12.12
N GLU A 31 -8.23 -14.30 -12.57
CA GLU A 31 -8.11 -15.76 -12.42
C GLU A 31 -7.42 -16.16 -11.12
N LYS A 32 -6.93 -15.19 -10.34
CA LYS A 32 -6.18 -15.40 -9.08
C LYS A 32 -4.92 -16.26 -9.27
N THR A 33 -4.24 -16.08 -10.39
CA THR A 33 -2.98 -16.76 -10.70
C THR A 33 -1.76 -15.98 -10.23
N VAL A 34 -1.93 -14.68 -10.02
CA VAL A 34 -0.93 -13.80 -9.43
C VAL A 34 -1.57 -12.87 -8.40
N SER A 35 -0.86 -12.58 -7.35
CA SER A 35 -1.23 -11.57 -6.36
C SER A 35 -0.03 -10.76 -5.93
N MET A 36 -0.27 -9.52 -5.57
CA MET A 36 0.69 -8.62 -4.92
C MET A 36 -0.01 -7.81 -3.85
N ARG A 37 0.51 -7.87 -2.64
CA ARG A 37 0.06 -7.06 -1.51
C ARG A 37 1.14 -6.08 -1.12
N MET A 38 0.75 -4.86 -0.83
CA MET A 38 1.67 -3.81 -0.39
C MET A 38 1.11 -3.10 0.83
N LEU A 39 1.92 -2.96 1.87
CA LEU A 39 1.61 -2.09 3.00
C LEU A 39 2.14 -0.70 2.70
N LEU A 40 1.23 0.23 2.46
CA LEU A 40 1.53 1.61 2.12
C LEU A 40 1.50 2.48 3.38
N GLY A 41 2.52 3.30 3.56
CA GLY A 41 2.57 4.31 4.61
C GLY A 41 1.81 5.57 4.19
N ALA A 42 1.16 6.21 5.16
CA ALA A 42 0.43 7.45 4.94
C ALA A 42 1.38 8.65 4.98
N MET A 43 2.09 8.90 3.89
CA MET A 43 2.98 10.04 3.70
C MET A 43 2.60 10.79 2.42
N ASP A 44 3.06 12.02 2.28
CA ASP A 44 2.84 12.82 1.06
C ASP A 44 3.54 12.21 -0.18
N VAL A 45 4.47 11.29 0.05
CA VAL A 45 5.13 10.48 -0.97
C VAL A 45 4.84 9.02 -0.65
N ILE A 46 4.54 8.22 -1.68
CA ILE A 46 4.29 6.79 -1.50
C ILE A 46 5.46 6.13 -0.76
N ALA A 47 5.18 5.54 0.38
CA ALA A 47 6.12 4.74 1.17
C ALA A 47 5.64 3.29 1.18
N VAL A 48 6.37 2.40 0.52
CA VAL A 48 6.07 0.98 0.49
C VAL A 48 6.88 0.29 1.58
N ASN A 49 6.20 -0.13 2.65
CA ASN A 49 6.84 -0.71 3.83
C ASN A 49 7.02 -2.23 3.71
N THR A 50 6.03 -2.90 3.12
CA THR A 50 6.02 -4.36 2.98
C THR A 50 5.48 -4.72 1.61
N ILE A 51 6.08 -5.72 0.98
CA ILE A 51 5.62 -6.30 -0.29
C ILE A 51 5.56 -7.81 -0.13
N GLU A 52 4.47 -8.39 -0.57
CA GLU A 52 4.28 -9.84 -0.73
C GLU A 52 3.77 -10.11 -2.14
N ILE A 53 4.38 -11.06 -2.85
CA ILE A 53 4.01 -11.45 -4.21
C ILE A 53 3.87 -12.97 -4.25
N GLU A 54 2.81 -13.46 -4.88
CA GLU A 54 2.62 -14.87 -5.18
C GLU A 54 2.36 -15.05 -6.68
N ALA A 55 3.11 -15.91 -7.32
CA ALA A 55 2.94 -16.25 -8.73
C ALA A 55 3.65 -17.59 -9.05
N ALA A 56 3.10 -18.39 -9.94
CA ALA A 56 3.71 -19.64 -10.43
C ALA A 56 4.21 -20.57 -9.31
N GLY A 57 3.45 -20.68 -8.21
CA GLY A 57 3.80 -21.50 -7.05
C GLY A 57 4.99 -20.98 -6.22
N LYS A 58 5.43 -19.75 -6.44
CA LYS A 58 6.51 -19.09 -5.69
C LYS A 58 5.95 -17.91 -4.91
N THR A 59 6.61 -17.63 -3.78
CA THR A 59 6.30 -16.47 -2.93
C THR A 59 7.54 -15.61 -2.76
N TRP A 60 7.37 -14.30 -2.87
CA TRP A 60 8.39 -13.30 -2.58
C TRP A 60 7.91 -12.39 -1.46
N SER A 61 8.79 -12.00 -0.56
CA SER A 61 8.43 -11.11 0.55
C SER A 61 9.61 -10.24 1.00
N THR A 62 9.35 -9.00 1.31
CA THR A 62 10.34 -8.12 1.95
C THR A 62 10.71 -8.59 3.35
N GLY A 63 9.82 -9.28 4.06
CA GLY A 63 10.06 -9.87 5.37
C GLY A 63 10.78 -11.22 5.33
N GLY A 64 10.83 -11.89 4.18
CA GLY A 64 11.44 -13.21 4.02
C GLY A 64 10.79 -14.31 4.85
N ALA A 65 9.50 -14.19 5.19
CA ALA A 65 8.79 -15.16 6.03
C ALA A 65 8.52 -16.47 5.30
N ASN A 66 8.54 -17.60 6.04
CA ASN A 66 8.05 -18.92 5.61
C ASN A 66 8.62 -19.44 4.27
N GLY A 67 9.92 -19.26 4.03
CA GLY A 67 10.57 -19.76 2.82
C GLY A 67 10.34 -18.90 1.58
N ALA A 68 9.77 -17.70 1.72
CA ALA A 68 9.64 -16.75 0.66
C ALA A 68 11.01 -16.26 0.14
N ILE A 69 11.10 -16.00 -1.16
CA ILE A 69 12.26 -15.39 -1.77
C ILE A 69 12.35 -13.94 -1.28
N ARG A 70 13.50 -13.53 -0.75
CA ARG A 70 13.69 -12.17 -0.26
C ARG A 70 13.72 -11.16 -1.39
N ILE A 71 12.99 -10.08 -1.19
CA ILE A 71 12.93 -8.93 -2.08
C ILE A 71 13.04 -7.63 -1.27
N THR A 72 13.27 -6.55 -1.99
CA THR A 72 13.22 -5.21 -1.42
C THR A 72 12.53 -4.25 -2.38
N THR A 73 12.00 -3.15 -1.87
CA THR A 73 11.46 -2.08 -2.70
C THR A 73 12.61 -1.38 -3.41
N GLY A 74 12.62 -1.41 -4.73
CA GLY A 74 13.60 -0.70 -5.55
C GLY A 74 13.23 0.77 -5.68
N GLN A 75 12.18 1.06 -6.44
CA GLN A 75 11.64 2.39 -6.63
C GLN A 75 10.12 2.38 -6.44
N ALA A 76 9.59 3.42 -5.84
CA ALA A 76 8.17 3.66 -5.76
C ALA A 76 7.87 5.12 -6.15
N PHE A 77 6.88 5.30 -6.99
CA PHE A 77 6.49 6.59 -7.52
C PHE A 77 4.97 6.69 -7.61
N GLU A 78 4.41 7.82 -7.23
CA GLU A 78 2.99 8.07 -7.26
C GLU A 78 2.70 9.45 -7.80
N THR A 79 1.69 9.53 -8.67
CA THR A 79 1.04 10.77 -9.12
C THR A 79 -0.43 10.76 -8.76
N ALA A 80 -1.16 11.78 -9.19
CA ALA A 80 -2.62 11.83 -9.03
C ALA A 80 -3.33 10.61 -9.67
N ASP A 81 -2.80 10.08 -10.76
CA ASP A 81 -3.44 9.07 -11.61
C ASP A 81 -2.60 7.78 -11.81
N GLN A 82 -1.41 7.67 -11.22
CA GLN A 82 -0.52 6.53 -11.44
C GLN A 82 0.21 6.11 -10.17
N ILE A 83 0.48 4.79 -10.07
CA ILE A 83 1.40 4.20 -9.09
C ILE A 83 2.36 3.28 -9.85
N TRP A 84 3.66 3.49 -9.65
CA TRP A 84 4.72 2.64 -10.19
C TRP A 84 5.57 2.12 -9.04
N VAL A 85 5.76 0.81 -9.00
CA VAL A 85 6.64 0.17 -8.01
C VAL A 85 7.54 -0.81 -8.74
N ASP A 86 8.84 -0.65 -8.59
CA ASP A 86 9.83 -1.63 -9.00
C ASP A 86 10.35 -2.35 -7.75
N VAL A 87 10.29 -3.67 -7.80
CA VAL A 87 10.75 -4.56 -6.74
C VAL A 87 12.03 -5.22 -7.20
N THR A 88 13.03 -5.24 -6.34
CA THR A 88 14.33 -5.84 -6.65
C THR A 88 14.60 -7.05 -5.76
N ASP A 89 15.61 -7.82 -6.12
CA ASP A 89 16.18 -8.82 -5.22
C ASP A 89 16.76 -8.13 -3.95
N GLU A 90 17.10 -8.92 -2.94
CA GLU A 90 17.62 -8.40 -1.67
C GLU A 90 18.91 -7.60 -1.81
N ASN A 91 19.70 -7.84 -2.87
CA ASN A 91 20.98 -7.18 -3.14
C ASN A 91 20.83 -5.95 -4.05
N VAL A 92 19.61 -5.59 -4.43
CA VAL A 92 19.29 -4.49 -5.35
C VAL A 92 19.99 -4.66 -6.73
N GLY A 93 20.29 -5.91 -7.10
CA GLY A 93 21.00 -6.24 -8.33
C GLY A 93 20.10 -6.40 -9.53
N GLN A 94 18.88 -6.92 -9.33
CA GLN A 94 17.94 -7.22 -10.40
C GLN A 94 16.52 -6.83 -10.04
N VAL A 95 15.79 -6.32 -11.03
CA VAL A 95 14.34 -6.10 -10.90
C VAL A 95 13.63 -7.44 -11.02
N VAL A 96 12.90 -7.83 -9.99
CA VAL A 96 12.14 -9.09 -9.91
C VAL A 96 10.65 -8.91 -10.17
N ALA A 97 10.13 -7.71 -9.99
CA ALA A 97 8.75 -7.38 -10.35
C ALA A 97 8.61 -5.89 -10.68
N LYS A 98 7.64 -5.58 -11.55
CA LYS A 98 7.24 -4.22 -11.90
C LYS A 98 5.74 -4.09 -11.82
N LEU A 99 5.27 -3.19 -10.96
CA LEU A 99 3.87 -2.79 -10.88
C LEU A 99 3.68 -1.47 -11.61
N ARG A 100 2.64 -1.40 -12.44
CA ARG A 100 2.23 -0.19 -13.16
C ARG A 100 0.73 -0.07 -13.07
N LEU A 101 0.25 0.89 -12.31
CA LEU A 101 -1.17 1.12 -12.10
C LEU A 101 -1.58 2.48 -12.61
N PHE A 102 -2.78 2.53 -13.19
CA PHE A 102 -3.58 3.74 -13.31
C PHE A 102 -4.64 3.72 -12.23
N LYS A 103 -4.90 4.87 -11.63
CA LYS A 103 -5.92 5.06 -10.60
C LYS A 103 -6.86 6.21 -10.97
N ALA A 104 -8.11 6.07 -10.56
CA ALA A 104 -9.10 7.12 -10.65
C ALA A 104 -9.90 7.17 -9.35
N SER A 105 -10.23 8.36 -8.91
CA SER A 105 -11.09 8.59 -7.75
C SER A 105 -12.19 9.59 -8.09
N ASP A 106 -13.30 9.48 -7.41
CA ASP A 106 -14.41 10.41 -7.45
C ASP A 106 -14.80 10.75 -6.01
N ASP A 107 -14.64 12.00 -5.63
CA ASP A 107 -14.87 12.48 -4.27
C ASP A 107 -16.35 12.83 -3.99
N THR A 108 -17.28 12.45 -4.87
CA THR A 108 -18.70 12.66 -4.68
C THR A 108 -19.20 11.88 -3.47
N GLU A 109 -19.78 12.57 -2.49
CA GLU A 109 -20.34 11.95 -1.28
C GLU A 109 -21.40 10.88 -1.64
N GLY A 110 -21.32 9.73 -0.95
CA GLY A 110 -22.31 8.65 -1.08
C GLY A 110 -22.07 7.65 -2.20
N LEU A 111 -20.96 7.77 -2.94
CA LEU A 111 -20.58 6.74 -3.93
C LEU A 111 -19.98 5.50 -3.23
N GLU A 112 -20.51 4.31 -3.58
CA GLU A 112 -19.96 3.03 -3.11
C GLU A 112 -18.61 2.71 -3.76
N ASN A 113 -18.40 3.13 -5.01
CA ASN A 113 -17.18 2.91 -5.78
C ASN A 113 -16.53 4.24 -6.13
N SER A 114 -15.90 4.86 -5.14
CA SER A 114 -15.22 6.15 -5.30
C SER A 114 -13.76 6.05 -5.76
N TYR A 115 -13.20 4.84 -5.82
CA TYR A 115 -11.81 4.58 -6.20
C TYR A 115 -11.67 3.32 -7.04
N ALA A 116 -10.83 3.37 -8.05
CA ALA A 116 -10.43 2.22 -8.85
C ALA A 116 -8.95 2.32 -9.23
N ALA A 117 -8.24 1.20 -9.15
CA ALA A 117 -6.88 1.09 -9.64
C ALA A 117 -6.71 -0.22 -10.42
N ALA A 118 -6.11 -0.13 -11.60
CA ALA A 118 -5.84 -1.28 -12.46
C ALA A 118 -4.60 -1.03 -13.32
N GLY A 119 -4.00 -2.11 -13.79
CA GLY A 119 -2.83 -2.01 -14.65
C GLY A 119 -2.15 -3.34 -14.88
N THR A 120 -0.84 -3.39 -14.75
CA THR A 120 -0.05 -4.59 -15.02
C THR A 120 0.92 -4.90 -13.87
N LEU A 121 1.07 -6.18 -13.59
CA LEU A 121 2.16 -6.74 -12.81
C LEU A 121 3.02 -7.62 -13.73
N SER A 122 4.30 -7.29 -13.81
CA SER A 122 5.28 -8.02 -14.62
C SER A 122 6.32 -8.64 -13.70
N LEU A 123 6.53 -9.96 -13.84
CA LEU A 123 7.64 -10.68 -13.21
C LEU A 123 8.53 -11.22 -14.33
N PRO A 124 9.73 -10.64 -14.53
CA PRO A 124 10.65 -11.05 -15.58
C PRO A 124 10.93 -12.56 -15.57
N GLY A 125 10.77 -13.20 -16.70
CA GLY A 125 10.94 -14.65 -16.85
C GLY A 125 9.73 -15.50 -16.44
N LEU A 126 8.67 -14.90 -15.84
CA LEU A 126 7.45 -15.62 -15.45
C LEU A 126 6.22 -15.15 -16.22
N GLY A 127 6.03 -13.86 -16.39
CA GLY A 127 4.88 -13.36 -17.14
C GLY A 127 4.53 -11.90 -16.87
N VAL A 128 3.47 -11.47 -17.54
CA VAL A 128 2.82 -10.17 -17.36
C VAL A 128 1.32 -10.41 -17.23
N TRP A 129 0.72 -9.87 -16.19
CA TRP A 129 -0.71 -10.01 -15.88
C TRP A 129 -1.40 -8.66 -15.86
N ALA A 130 -2.61 -8.63 -16.40
CA ALA A 130 -3.53 -7.54 -16.14
C ALA A 130 -4.11 -7.72 -14.74
N ILE A 131 -4.00 -6.71 -13.91
CA ILE A 131 -4.41 -6.76 -12.51
C ILE A 131 -5.33 -5.60 -12.15
N SER A 132 -6.13 -5.81 -11.13
CA SER A 132 -6.87 -4.77 -10.43
C SER A 132 -6.47 -4.75 -8.96
N CYS A 133 -6.57 -3.59 -8.33
CA CYS A 133 -6.20 -3.39 -6.94
C CYS A 133 -7.37 -2.84 -6.14
N SER A 134 -7.45 -3.22 -4.86
CA SER A 134 -8.37 -2.70 -3.87
C SER A 134 -7.61 -2.16 -2.66
N GLY A 135 -8.20 -1.12 -1.97
CA GLY A 135 -7.49 -0.38 -0.93
C GLY A 135 -6.40 0.54 -1.50
N PRO A 136 -5.77 1.36 -0.67
CA PRO A 136 -6.36 2.34 0.24
C PRO A 136 -7.07 3.44 -0.48
#